data_e7b6f51f8d04525101a131c275f3d50e
#
_entry.id   e7b6f51f8d04525101a131c275f3d50e
#
_cell.length_a   1.000
_cell.length_b   1.000
_cell.length_c   1.000
_cell.angle_alpha   90.00
_cell.angle_beta   90.00
_cell.angle_gamma   90.00
#
_symmetry.space_group_name_H-M   'P 1'
#
loop_
_entity.id
_entity.type
_entity.pdbx_description
1 polymer ?
#
loop_
_entity_poly.entity_id
_entity_poly.type
_entity_poly.pdbx_seq_one_letter_code
_entity_poly.pdbx_strand_id
1 'polypeptide(L)'
;MKKIKIILGLIILGIFSVLLNAEENKKNGEYTLEKVVILSRHGLRAPLSTPGSTLSKVTPYEWVAWDVEASYLTKKGVRLEVNFGQYMSEWLDQNGIKTSKLKEEEALVYTNSLQRTIATGQALAAGMFPGTNIKSIHKMEIGKFDPVFNPQIRTADKMVLEEFASQMELEKANKELDEAYKILNRVINYKNSELCLKEKKCNFSEDNGKITLAKDKEPSVTGVIRIGTQIADALLLQYYEGDPINKIANGNIKTNKEWK
;
A
#
# COMPACT_ATOMS: atom_id res chain seq x y z
N MET A 1 -5.37 -43.05 49.01
CA MET A 1 -5.49 -41.57 48.90
C MET A 1 -4.83 -40.97 47.64
N LYS A 2 -3.70 -41.51 47.11
CA LYS A 2 -3.07 -40.95 45.85
C LYS A 2 -3.92 -41.11 44.59
N LYS A 3 -4.68 -42.22 44.41
CA LYS A 3 -5.48 -42.48 43.23
C LYS A 3 -6.71 -41.54 43.09
N ILE A 4 -7.31 -41.14 44.19
CA ILE A 4 -8.46 -40.21 44.20
C ILE A 4 -8.04 -38.79 43.77
N LYS A 5 -6.82 -38.35 44.15
CA LYS A 5 -6.30 -37.04 43.75
C LYS A 5 -6.01 -36.93 42.26
N ILE A 6 -5.58 -38.05 41.59
CA ILE A 6 -5.32 -38.09 40.15
C ILE A 6 -6.62 -38.04 39.37
N ILE A 7 -7.65 -38.75 39.81
CA ILE A 7 -8.98 -38.76 39.19
C ILE A 7 -9.63 -37.35 39.28
N LEU A 8 -9.50 -36.71 40.46
CA LEU A 8 -10.03 -35.34 40.63
C LEU A 8 -9.30 -34.31 39.74
N GLY A 9 -7.96 -34.46 39.55
CA GLY A 9 -7.19 -33.61 38.68
C GLY A 9 -7.57 -33.78 37.21
N LEU A 10 -7.82 -34.99 36.73
CA LEU A 10 -8.27 -35.28 35.37
C LEU A 10 -9.70 -34.77 35.08
N ILE A 11 -10.60 -34.82 36.07
CA ILE A 11 -11.96 -34.27 35.96
C ILE A 11 -11.91 -32.75 35.89
N ILE A 12 -11.04 -32.08 36.68
CA ILE A 12 -10.88 -30.61 36.63
C ILE A 12 -10.30 -30.15 35.27
N LEU A 13 -9.29 -30.88 34.74
CA LEU A 13 -8.76 -30.57 33.38
C LEU A 13 -9.81 -30.81 32.27
N GLY A 14 -10.62 -31.86 32.38
CA GLY A 14 -11.71 -32.12 31.42
C GLY A 14 -12.80 -31.05 31.46
N ILE A 15 -13.17 -30.57 32.66
CA ILE A 15 -14.16 -29.50 32.80
C ILE A 15 -13.59 -28.16 32.29
N PHE A 16 -12.29 -27.89 32.49
CA PHE A 16 -11.66 -26.66 31.99
C PHE A 16 -11.58 -26.63 30.47
N SER A 17 -11.27 -27.74 29.80
CA SER A 17 -11.28 -27.84 28.35
C SER A 17 -12.70 -27.73 27.76
N VAL A 18 -13.71 -28.24 28.43
CA VAL A 18 -15.13 -28.08 28.00
C VAL A 18 -15.61 -26.63 28.19
N LEU A 19 -15.17 -25.96 29.26
CA LEU A 19 -15.49 -24.55 29.49
C LEU A 19 -14.81 -23.63 28.48
N LEU A 20 -13.54 -23.89 28.09
CA LEU A 20 -12.86 -23.14 27.04
C LEU A 20 -13.54 -23.29 25.68
N ASN A 21 -13.95 -24.51 25.32
CA ASN A 21 -14.71 -24.73 24.09
C ASN A 21 -16.14 -24.14 24.16
N ALA A 22 -16.74 -24.04 25.33
CA ALA A 22 -18.06 -23.43 25.51
C ALA A 22 -18.01 -21.88 25.44
N GLU A 23 -16.90 -21.25 25.86
CA GLU A 23 -16.70 -19.81 25.69
C GLU A 23 -16.41 -19.43 24.24
N GLU A 24 -15.67 -20.25 23.50
CA GLU A 24 -15.40 -20.04 22.08
C GLU A 24 -16.70 -20.20 21.23
N ASN A 25 -17.54 -21.16 21.58
CA ASN A 25 -18.85 -21.33 20.94
C ASN A 25 -19.89 -20.27 21.34
N LYS A 26 -19.78 -19.62 22.49
CA LYS A 26 -20.71 -18.57 22.90
C LYS A 26 -20.48 -17.23 22.20
N LYS A 27 -19.26 -16.95 21.70
CA LYS A 27 -18.96 -15.73 20.93
C LYS A 27 -19.44 -15.77 19.49
N ASN A 28 -19.66 -16.93 18.92
CA ASN A 28 -20.08 -17.10 17.51
C ASN A 28 -21.59 -17.31 17.30
N GLY A 29 -22.41 -17.23 18.33
CA GLY A 29 -23.84 -17.58 18.24
C GLY A 29 -24.82 -16.46 17.93
N GLU A 30 -24.37 -15.21 17.89
CA GLU A 30 -25.30 -14.06 17.77
C GLU A 30 -25.35 -13.44 16.36
N TYR A 31 -24.31 -13.66 15.55
CA TYR A 31 -24.23 -13.05 14.22
C TYR A 31 -23.77 -14.06 13.16
N THR A 32 -24.41 -14.02 12.00
CA THR A 32 -24.00 -14.76 10.80
C THR A 32 -23.35 -13.81 9.81
N LEU A 33 -22.16 -14.16 9.30
CA LEU A 33 -21.49 -13.39 8.25
C LEU A 33 -22.24 -13.59 6.92
N GLU A 34 -22.86 -12.54 6.40
CA GLU A 34 -23.62 -12.60 5.15
C GLU A 34 -22.86 -12.00 3.97
N LYS A 35 -22.03 -10.98 4.21
CA LYS A 35 -21.32 -10.25 3.16
C LYS A 35 -20.02 -9.65 3.66
N VAL A 36 -18.99 -9.66 2.80
CA VAL A 36 -17.72 -8.98 3.03
C VAL A 36 -17.45 -8.01 1.89
N VAL A 37 -17.03 -6.80 2.24
CA VAL A 37 -16.55 -5.79 1.29
C VAL A 37 -15.10 -5.48 1.63
N ILE A 38 -14.21 -5.69 0.65
CA ILE A 38 -12.78 -5.43 0.80
C ILE A 38 -12.41 -4.27 -0.13
N LEU A 39 -11.91 -3.18 0.44
CA LEU A 39 -11.28 -2.10 -0.30
C LEU A 39 -9.78 -2.18 -0.09
N SER A 40 -9.04 -2.40 -1.17
CA SER A 40 -7.59 -2.57 -1.11
C SER A 40 -6.86 -1.67 -2.10
N ARG A 41 -5.63 -1.32 -1.77
CA ARG A 41 -4.67 -0.74 -2.71
C ARG A 41 -4.03 -1.88 -3.53
N HIS A 42 -3.40 -1.54 -4.66
CA HIS A 42 -2.56 -2.51 -5.39
C HIS A 42 -1.42 -3.04 -4.50
N GLY A 43 -0.94 -4.24 -4.78
CA GLY A 43 0.21 -4.87 -4.14
C GLY A 43 1.55 -4.21 -4.45
N LEU A 44 2.64 -4.90 -4.09
CA LEU A 44 4.00 -4.41 -4.26
C LEU A 44 4.34 -4.24 -5.75
N ARG A 45 4.82 -3.05 -6.11
CA ARG A 45 5.11 -2.63 -7.48
C ARG A 45 6.49 -1.99 -7.62
N ALA A 46 7.01 -1.91 -8.85
CA ALA A 46 8.14 -1.05 -9.14
C ALA A 46 7.79 0.44 -8.94
N PRO A 47 8.76 1.30 -8.57
CA PRO A 47 8.54 2.75 -8.46
C PRO A 47 8.08 3.37 -9.78
N LEU A 48 7.50 4.57 -9.67
CA LEU A 48 7.15 5.40 -10.84
C LEU A 48 8.42 6.12 -11.37
N SER A 49 9.48 5.35 -11.65
CA SER A 49 10.75 5.88 -12.16
C SER A 49 10.99 5.40 -13.58
N THR A 50 11.07 6.34 -14.50
CA THR A 50 11.52 6.12 -15.87
C THR A 50 12.77 6.96 -16.13
N PRO A 51 13.61 6.61 -17.11
CA PRO A 51 14.71 7.48 -17.53
C PRO A 51 14.22 8.91 -17.80
N GLY A 52 14.88 9.90 -17.22
CA GLY A 52 14.48 11.32 -17.34
C GLY A 52 13.38 11.77 -16.37
N SER A 53 12.81 10.89 -15.55
CA SER A 53 11.87 11.23 -14.48
C SER A 53 12.53 12.03 -13.35
N THR A 54 11.74 12.60 -12.46
CA THR A 54 12.26 13.30 -11.27
C THR A 54 13.17 12.39 -10.44
N LEU A 55 12.76 11.14 -10.22
CA LEU A 55 13.57 10.17 -9.45
C LEU A 55 14.95 9.91 -10.05
N SER A 56 15.10 9.92 -11.38
CA SER A 56 16.40 9.72 -12.01
C SER A 56 17.34 10.92 -11.85
N LYS A 57 16.84 12.07 -11.38
CA LYS A 57 17.59 13.35 -11.28
C LYS A 57 17.83 13.81 -9.86
N VAL A 58 17.22 13.18 -8.84
CA VAL A 58 17.31 13.62 -7.44
C VAL A 58 18.53 13.09 -6.69
N THR A 59 19.29 12.20 -7.30
CA THR A 59 20.46 11.56 -6.69
C THR A 59 21.54 11.34 -7.75
N PRO A 60 22.84 11.40 -7.41
CA PRO A 60 23.92 10.97 -8.30
C PRO A 60 24.07 9.43 -8.31
N TYR A 61 23.36 8.73 -7.44
CA TYR A 61 23.46 7.27 -7.34
C TYR A 61 22.51 6.59 -8.33
N GLU A 62 22.89 5.40 -8.78
CA GLU A 62 22.00 4.54 -9.54
C GLU A 62 20.95 3.92 -8.61
N TRP A 63 19.70 3.93 -9.04
CA TRP A 63 18.64 3.20 -8.38
C TRP A 63 18.78 1.70 -8.64
N VAL A 64 18.34 0.88 -7.67
CA VAL A 64 18.26 -0.57 -7.85
C VAL A 64 17.41 -0.87 -9.08
N ALA A 65 17.90 -1.76 -9.94
CA ALA A 65 17.18 -2.19 -11.14
C ALA A 65 15.98 -3.09 -10.76
N TRP A 66 14.87 -2.90 -11.46
CA TRP A 66 13.65 -3.69 -11.28
C TRP A 66 13.48 -4.65 -12.45
N ASP A 67 12.95 -5.85 -12.17
CA ASP A 67 12.69 -6.88 -13.19
C ASP A 67 11.36 -6.70 -13.92
N VAL A 68 10.66 -5.61 -13.64
CA VAL A 68 9.41 -5.21 -14.27
C VAL A 68 9.45 -3.73 -14.64
N GLU A 69 8.58 -3.31 -15.53
CA GLU A 69 8.43 -1.91 -15.93
C GLU A 69 8.03 -1.01 -14.77
N ALA A 70 8.34 0.27 -14.87
CA ALA A 70 7.94 1.28 -13.91
C ALA A 70 6.42 1.22 -13.63
N SER A 71 6.05 1.24 -12.37
CA SER A 71 4.68 1.12 -11.88
C SER A 71 4.00 -0.26 -11.99
N TYR A 72 4.63 -1.25 -12.58
CA TYR A 72 4.06 -2.60 -12.69
C TYR A 72 4.18 -3.37 -11.37
N LEU A 73 3.20 -4.24 -11.12
CA LEU A 73 3.22 -5.16 -9.99
C LEU A 73 4.40 -6.12 -10.13
N THR A 74 5.19 -6.30 -9.06
CA THR A 74 6.35 -7.19 -9.09
C THR A 74 5.93 -8.66 -8.96
N LYS A 75 6.84 -9.58 -9.31
CA LYS A 75 6.63 -11.02 -9.09
C LYS A 75 6.41 -11.35 -7.61
N LYS A 76 7.09 -10.63 -6.71
CA LYS A 76 6.86 -10.76 -5.27
C LYS A 76 5.48 -10.22 -4.90
N GLY A 77 5.08 -9.06 -5.45
CA GLY A 77 3.74 -8.51 -5.28
C GLY A 77 2.65 -9.51 -5.67
N VAL A 78 2.78 -10.16 -6.82
CA VAL A 78 1.84 -11.23 -7.25
C VAL A 78 1.76 -12.34 -6.21
N ARG A 79 2.90 -12.88 -5.73
CA ARG A 79 2.90 -13.95 -4.72
C ARG A 79 2.25 -13.52 -3.40
N LEU A 80 2.52 -12.30 -2.96
CA LEU A 80 1.91 -11.77 -1.73
C LEU A 80 0.39 -11.64 -1.85
N GLU A 81 -0.11 -11.21 -3.00
CA GLU A 81 -1.55 -11.11 -3.24
C GLU A 81 -2.23 -12.48 -3.32
N VAL A 82 -1.58 -13.48 -3.92
CA VAL A 82 -2.08 -14.87 -3.89
C VAL A 82 -2.16 -15.38 -2.45
N ASN A 83 -1.10 -15.18 -1.66
CA ASN A 83 -1.09 -15.61 -0.25
C ASN A 83 -2.16 -14.88 0.58
N PHE A 84 -2.36 -13.60 0.33
CA PHE A 84 -3.43 -12.84 0.98
C PHE A 84 -4.82 -13.36 0.58
N GLY A 85 -5.00 -13.69 -0.70
CA GLY A 85 -6.22 -14.34 -1.18
C GLY A 85 -6.49 -15.68 -0.49
N GLN A 86 -5.47 -16.52 -0.32
CA GLN A 86 -5.57 -17.79 0.41
C GLN A 86 -5.97 -17.56 1.87
N TYR A 87 -5.32 -16.63 2.56
CA TYR A 87 -5.67 -16.25 3.93
C TYR A 87 -7.15 -15.82 4.03
N MET A 88 -7.60 -14.98 3.11
CA MET A 88 -9.00 -14.52 3.09
C MET A 88 -9.98 -15.65 2.77
N SER A 89 -9.60 -16.59 1.90
CA SER A 89 -10.38 -17.80 1.63
C SER A 89 -10.59 -18.63 2.89
N GLU A 90 -9.51 -18.93 3.61
CA GLU A 90 -9.57 -19.68 4.87
C GLU A 90 -10.42 -18.96 5.92
N TRP A 91 -10.24 -17.65 6.06
CA TRP A 91 -11.02 -16.85 7.00
C TRP A 91 -12.51 -16.84 6.66
N LEU A 92 -12.87 -16.67 5.38
CA LEU A 92 -14.26 -16.72 4.92
C LEU A 92 -14.89 -18.09 5.18
N ASP A 93 -14.16 -19.16 4.87
CA ASP A 93 -14.58 -20.54 5.08
C ASP A 93 -14.87 -20.85 6.56
N GLN A 94 -14.03 -20.34 7.47
CA GLN A 94 -14.22 -20.49 8.92
C GLN A 94 -15.43 -19.70 9.42
N ASN A 95 -15.81 -18.63 8.74
CA ASN A 95 -16.94 -17.76 9.08
C ASN A 95 -18.22 -18.08 8.27
N GLY A 96 -18.29 -19.25 7.62
CA GLY A 96 -19.51 -19.76 7.01
C GLY A 96 -19.67 -19.49 5.51
N ILE A 97 -18.80 -18.69 4.89
CA ILE A 97 -18.80 -18.41 3.45
C ILE A 97 -17.81 -19.35 2.77
N LYS A 98 -18.30 -20.44 2.16
CA LYS A 98 -17.46 -21.45 1.48
C LYS A 98 -17.00 -20.96 0.11
N THR A 99 -15.79 -20.42 0.05
CA THR A 99 -15.23 -19.78 -1.15
C THR A 99 -15.17 -20.69 -2.38
N SER A 100 -14.86 -21.98 -2.17
CA SER A 100 -14.82 -22.99 -3.24
C SER A 100 -16.21 -23.38 -3.82
N LYS A 101 -17.30 -22.95 -3.16
CA LYS A 101 -18.69 -23.21 -3.59
C LYS A 101 -19.37 -21.97 -4.16
N LEU A 102 -18.72 -20.81 -4.11
CA LEU A 102 -19.30 -19.59 -4.64
C LEU A 102 -19.43 -19.66 -6.16
N LYS A 103 -20.54 -19.19 -6.65
CA LYS A 103 -20.78 -18.98 -8.05
C LYS A 103 -20.24 -17.64 -8.50
N GLU A 104 -20.09 -17.46 -9.81
CA GLU A 104 -19.53 -16.26 -10.43
C GLU A 104 -20.27 -14.98 -10.03
N GLU A 105 -21.60 -15.06 -9.90
CA GLU A 105 -22.47 -13.94 -9.50
C GLU A 105 -22.46 -13.60 -8.00
N GLU A 106 -21.89 -14.46 -7.16
CA GLU A 106 -21.85 -14.29 -5.70
C GLU A 106 -20.60 -13.56 -5.21
N ALA A 107 -19.59 -13.36 -6.08
CA ALA A 107 -18.39 -12.60 -5.75
C ALA A 107 -17.97 -11.69 -6.89
N LEU A 108 -17.58 -10.47 -6.54
CA LEU A 108 -17.09 -9.45 -7.47
C LEU A 108 -15.68 -9.00 -7.08
N VAL A 109 -14.71 -9.20 -7.97
CA VAL A 109 -13.37 -8.62 -7.87
C VAL A 109 -13.25 -7.54 -8.94
N TYR A 110 -13.43 -6.29 -8.53
CA TYR A 110 -13.43 -5.14 -9.43
C TYR A 110 -12.20 -4.28 -9.22
N THR A 111 -11.47 -3.99 -10.29
CA THR A 111 -10.19 -3.27 -10.23
C THR A 111 -10.21 -2.00 -11.07
N ASN A 112 -9.36 -1.05 -10.71
CA ASN A 112 -8.97 0.02 -11.61
C ASN A 112 -8.21 -0.57 -12.81
N SER A 113 -8.15 0.14 -13.94
CA SER A 113 -7.64 -0.36 -15.21
C SER A 113 -6.14 -0.10 -15.44
N LEU A 114 -5.34 -0.09 -14.37
CA LEU A 114 -3.89 -0.01 -14.44
C LEU A 114 -3.29 -1.41 -14.28
N GLN A 115 -2.17 -1.70 -14.96
CA GLN A 115 -1.55 -3.03 -14.90
C GLN A 115 -1.42 -3.55 -13.46
N ARG A 116 -0.84 -2.76 -12.55
CA ARG A 116 -0.66 -3.16 -11.14
C ARG A 116 -1.95 -3.50 -10.41
N THR A 117 -3.04 -2.78 -10.69
CA THR A 117 -4.35 -3.04 -10.05
C THR A 117 -5.04 -4.26 -10.64
N ILE A 118 -4.98 -4.43 -11.96
CA ILE A 118 -5.49 -5.61 -12.64
C ILE A 118 -4.75 -6.86 -12.15
N ALA A 119 -3.41 -6.83 -12.14
CA ALA A 119 -2.59 -7.94 -11.68
C ALA A 119 -2.82 -8.26 -10.19
N THR A 120 -3.03 -7.24 -9.34
CA THR A 120 -3.41 -7.43 -7.94
C THR A 120 -4.73 -8.18 -7.83
N GLY A 121 -5.78 -7.72 -8.53
CA GLY A 121 -7.09 -8.36 -8.50
C GLY A 121 -7.08 -9.80 -9.04
N GLN A 122 -6.31 -10.05 -10.11
CA GLN A 122 -6.13 -11.40 -10.66
C GLN A 122 -5.44 -12.33 -9.66
N ALA A 123 -4.36 -11.88 -9.03
CA ALA A 123 -3.61 -12.66 -8.04
C ALA A 123 -4.46 -12.92 -6.79
N LEU A 124 -5.16 -11.91 -6.28
CA LEU A 124 -6.08 -12.05 -5.16
C LEU A 124 -7.19 -13.06 -5.47
N ALA A 125 -7.84 -12.95 -6.63
CA ALA A 125 -8.90 -13.88 -7.05
C ALA A 125 -8.39 -15.32 -7.16
N ALA A 126 -7.19 -15.51 -7.73
CA ALA A 126 -6.57 -16.83 -7.84
C ALA A 126 -6.29 -17.48 -6.48
N GLY A 127 -5.91 -16.69 -5.48
CA GLY A 127 -5.73 -17.18 -4.10
C GLY A 127 -7.03 -17.38 -3.35
N MET A 128 -7.99 -16.48 -3.52
CA MET A 128 -9.24 -16.48 -2.74
C MET A 128 -10.28 -17.47 -3.25
N PHE A 129 -10.33 -17.70 -4.56
CA PHE A 129 -11.36 -18.51 -5.23
C PHE A 129 -10.76 -19.61 -6.10
N PRO A 130 -9.85 -20.46 -5.56
CA PRO A 130 -9.21 -21.49 -6.36
C PRO A 130 -10.22 -22.49 -6.89
N GLY A 131 -10.12 -22.81 -8.18
CA GLY A 131 -10.99 -23.79 -8.85
C GLY A 131 -12.39 -23.27 -9.21
N THR A 132 -12.67 -21.97 -9.01
CA THR A 132 -13.93 -21.34 -9.46
C THR A 132 -13.71 -20.56 -10.77
N ASN A 133 -14.82 -20.07 -11.35
CA ASN A 133 -14.78 -19.15 -12.52
C ASN A 133 -14.73 -17.67 -12.12
N ILE A 134 -14.64 -17.34 -10.83
CA ILE A 134 -14.58 -15.96 -10.35
C ILE A 134 -13.29 -15.31 -10.82
N LYS A 135 -13.42 -14.24 -11.61
CA LYS A 135 -12.29 -13.50 -12.19
C LYS A 135 -12.34 -12.04 -11.78
N SER A 136 -11.17 -11.40 -11.79
CA SER A 136 -11.14 -9.94 -11.67
C SER A 136 -11.57 -9.29 -12.99
N ILE A 137 -12.34 -8.20 -12.88
CA ILE A 137 -12.81 -7.40 -13.99
C ILE A 137 -12.35 -5.95 -13.85
N HIS A 138 -12.24 -5.25 -14.97
CA HIS A 138 -12.07 -3.81 -15.05
C HIS A 138 -12.97 -3.26 -16.17
N LYS A 139 -13.40 -2.00 -16.06
CA LYS A 139 -14.36 -1.41 -17.01
C LYS A 139 -13.71 -0.49 -18.05
N MET A 140 -12.62 0.18 -17.67
CA MET A 140 -11.93 1.10 -18.56
C MET A 140 -10.85 0.40 -19.37
N GLU A 141 -10.42 1.00 -20.46
CA GLU A 141 -9.23 0.56 -21.22
C GLU A 141 -7.99 0.53 -20.32
N ILE A 142 -7.10 -0.44 -20.56
CA ILE A 142 -5.85 -0.56 -19.80
C ILE A 142 -5.03 0.74 -19.93
N GLY A 143 -4.58 1.23 -18.78
CA GLY A 143 -3.84 2.49 -18.66
C GLY A 143 -4.70 3.71 -18.36
N LYS A 144 -6.04 3.62 -18.47
CA LYS A 144 -6.96 4.69 -18.10
C LYS A 144 -7.49 4.52 -16.69
N PHE A 145 -7.69 5.64 -15.99
CA PHE A 145 -8.27 5.63 -14.66
C PHE A 145 -9.79 5.41 -14.73
N ASP A 146 -10.29 4.51 -13.90
CA ASP A 146 -11.71 4.33 -13.70
C ASP A 146 -12.22 5.35 -12.67
N PRO A 147 -13.27 6.13 -12.99
CA PRO A 147 -13.82 7.14 -12.07
C PRO A 147 -14.29 6.60 -10.73
N VAL A 148 -14.64 5.32 -10.62
CA VAL A 148 -15.01 4.67 -9.36
C VAL A 148 -13.83 4.66 -8.38
N PHE A 149 -12.61 4.43 -8.88
CA PHE A 149 -11.39 4.40 -8.07
C PHE A 149 -10.64 5.73 -8.05
N ASN A 150 -10.87 6.55 -9.05
CA ASN A 150 -10.28 7.88 -9.20
C ASN A 150 -11.39 8.91 -9.46
N PRO A 151 -12.26 9.15 -8.46
CA PRO A 151 -13.25 10.21 -8.58
C PRO A 151 -12.54 11.55 -8.73
N GLN A 152 -12.83 12.26 -9.81
CA GLN A 152 -12.24 13.58 -10.05
C GLN A 152 -13.24 14.64 -9.65
N ILE A 153 -12.86 15.46 -8.67
CA ILE A 153 -13.60 16.65 -8.31
C ILE A 153 -13.17 17.75 -9.28
N ARG A 154 -13.99 17.99 -10.27
CA ARG A 154 -13.77 19.09 -11.23
C ARG A 154 -14.68 20.24 -10.84
N THR A 155 -14.11 21.31 -10.35
CA THR A 155 -14.85 22.53 -10.06
C THR A 155 -14.11 23.73 -10.65
N ALA A 156 -14.89 24.68 -11.17
CA ALA A 156 -14.41 26.00 -11.54
C ALA A 156 -14.59 27.02 -10.40
N ASP A 157 -15.22 26.61 -9.32
CA ASP A 157 -15.48 27.49 -8.17
C ASP A 157 -14.16 27.75 -7.44
N LYS A 158 -13.72 29.00 -7.53
CA LYS A 158 -12.49 29.47 -6.90
C LYS A 158 -12.52 29.33 -5.38
N MET A 159 -13.65 29.57 -4.74
CA MET A 159 -13.78 29.45 -3.27
C MET A 159 -13.57 28.01 -2.81
N VAL A 160 -14.13 27.04 -3.54
CA VAL A 160 -13.92 25.61 -3.23
C VAL A 160 -12.46 25.23 -3.40
N LEU A 161 -11.80 25.69 -4.45
CA LEU A 161 -10.37 25.40 -4.68
C LEU A 161 -9.48 26.05 -3.61
N GLU A 162 -9.77 27.28 -3.22
CA GLU A 162 -9.05 27.98 -2.16
C GLU A 162 -9.25 27.31 -0.79
N GLU A 163 -10.47 26.83 -0.49
CA GLU A 163 -10.73 26.06 0.71
C GLU A 163 -9.94 24.75 0.74
N PHE A 164 -9.91 23.99 -0.35
CA PHE A 164 -9.05 22.82 -0.45
C PHE A 164 -7.58 23.14 -0.20
N ALA A 165 -7.08 24.23 -0.79
CA ALA A 165 -5.71 24.65 -0.60
C ALA A 165 -5.41 24.99 0.86
N SER A 166 -6.34 25.68 1.53
CA SER A 166 -6.21 26.06 2.95
C SER A 166 -6.18 24.83 3.87
N GLN A 167 -7.03 23.83 3.60
CA GLN A 167 -7.10 22.59 4.37
C GLN A 167 -5.86 21.71 4.23
N MET A 168 -5.07 21.89 3.17
CA MET A 168 -3.82 21.13 2.98
C MET A 168 -2.71 21.54 3.94
N GLU A 169 -2.80 22.68 4.61
CA GLU A 169 -1.82 23.19 5.60
C GLU A 169 -0.35 22.96 5.17
N LEU A 170 -0.01 23.26 3.91
CA LEU A 170 1.28 22.91 3.31
C LEU A 170 2.49 23.44 4.09
N GLU A 171 2.41 24.63 4.63
CA GLU A 171 3.50 25.24 5.45
C GLU A 171 3.74 24.45 6.74
N LYS A 172 2.66 24.05 7.41
CA LYS A 172 2.73 23.22 8.61
C LYS A 172 3.30 21.83 8.30
N ALA A 173 2.83 21.20 7.23
CA ALA A 173 3.34 19.91 6.78
C ALA A 173 4.85 19.98 6.47
N ASN A 174 5.32 20.99 5.76
CA ASN A 174 6.75 21.16 5.47
C ASN A 174 7.59 21.38 6.74
N LYS A 175 7.06 22.12 7.72
CA LYS A 175 7.73 22.32 9.00
C LYS A 175 7.85 21.02 9.79
N GLU A 176 6.81 20.22 9.82
CA GLU A 176 6.83 18.90 10.49
C GLU A 176 7.77 17.91 9.81
N LEU A 177 7.96 18.03 8.49
CA LEU A 177 8.84 17.16 7.69
C LEU A 177 10.29 17.65 7.61
N ASP A 178 10.68 18.77 8.22
CA ASP A 178 12.02 19.36 8.08
C ASP A 178 13.15 18.39 8.46
N GLU A 179 12.99 17.62 9.53
CA GLU A 179 13.98 16.60 9.93
C GLU A 179 14.06 15.45 8.90
N ALA A 180 12.93 15.03 8.34
CA ALA A 180 12.90 14.02 7.28
C ALA A 180 13.59 14.55 6.00
N TYR A 181 13.41 15.81 5.67
CA TYR A 181 14.09 16.45 4.53
C TYR A 181 15.61 16.49 4.72
N LYS A 182 16.10 16.76 5.92
CA LYS A 182 17.54 16.71 6.24
C LYS A 182 18.11 15.30 6.05
N ILE A 183 17.36 14.28 6.50
CA ILE A 183 17.74 12.88 6.32
C ILE A 183 17.78 12.55 4.82
N LEU A 184 16.73 12.87 4.07
CA LEU A 184 16.66 12.61 2.63
C LEU A 184 17.80 13.30 1.87
N ASN A 185 18.06 14.59 2.13
CA ASN A 185 19.18 15.32 1.51
C ASN A 185 20.50 14.56 1.61
N ARG A 186 20.78 14.01 2.80
CA ARG A 186 21.98 13.23 3.08
C ARG A 186 21.96 11.85 2.43
N VAL A 187 20.87 11.13 2.60
CA VAL A 187 20.71 9.73 2.18
C VAL A 187 20.85 9.58 0.67
N ILE A 188 20.23 10.47 -0.10
CA ILE A 188 20.30 10.47 -1.56
C ILE A 188 21.42 11.33 -2.14
N ASN A 189 22.20 12.01 -1.29
CA ASN A 189 23.25 12.94 -1.71
C ASN A 189 22.72 14.02 -2.67
N TYR A 190 21.58 14.63 -2.31
CA TYR A 190 20.82 15.53 -3.17
C TYR A 190 21.68 16.71 -3.70
N LYS A 191 22.59 17.25 -2.91
CA LYS A 191 23.48 18.36 -3.30
C LYS A 191 24.33 18.08 -4.56
N ASN A 192 24.57 16.83 -4.88
CA ASN A 192 25.32 16.40 -6.06
C ASN A 192 24.42 15.85 -7.17
N SER A 193 23.10 15.98 -7.04
CA SER A 193 22.13 15.53 -8.02
C SER A 193 22.02 16.48 -9.22
N GLU A 194 21.60 15.94 -10.37
CA GLU A 194 21.32 16.75 -11.57
C GLU A 194 20.29 17.85 -11.26
N LEU A 195 19.27 17.54 -10.47
CA LEU A 195 18.21 18.48 -10.15
C LEU A 195 18.71 19.66 -9.33
N CYS A 196 19.53 19.41 -8.29
CA CYS A 196 20.17 20.47 -7.50
C CYS A 196 21.04 21.38 -8.37
N LEU A 197 21.92 20.79 -9.19
CA LEU A 197 22.84 21.52 -10.02
C LEU A 197 22.13 22.41 -11.06
N LYS A 198 21.02 21.92 -11.60
CA LYS A 198 20.21 22.64 -12.58
C LYS A 198 19.38 23.77 -11.96
N GLU A 199 18.71 23.50 -10.85
CA GLU A 199 17.77 24.44 -10.24
C GLU A 199 18.44 25.38 -9.24
N LYS A 200 19.71 25.11 -8.87
CA LYS A 200 20.47 25.84 -7.84
C LYS A 200 19.78 25.86 -6.46
N LYS A 201 18.91 24.87 -6.21
CA LYS A 201 18.25 24.60 -4.94
C LYS A 201 18.71 23.23 -4.47
N CYS A 202 19.57 23.20 -3.48
CA CYS A 202 20.32 22.01 -3.11
C CYS A 202 19.94 21.45 -1.73
N ASN A 203 18.89 21.99 -1.15
CA ASN A 203 18.33 21.53 0.12
C ASN A 203 16.79 21.51 0.02
N PHE A 204 16.18 20.42 0.40
CA PHE A 204 14.72 20.29 0.40
C PHE A 204 14.04 21.34 1.30
N SER A 205 14.64 21.71 2.41
CA SER A 205 14.08 22.73 3.31
C SER A 205 14.04 24.16 2.70
N GLU A 206 14.66 24.38 1.54
CA GLU A 206 14.65 25.67 0.82
C GLU A 206 13.44 25.81 -0.14
N ASP A 207 12.68 24.76 -0.37
CA ASP A 207 11.53 24.75 -1.27
C ASP A 207 10.26 24.26 -0.58
N ASN A 208 9.45 25.19 -0.12
CA ASN A 208 8.17 24.87 0.53
C ASN A 208 7.12 24.27 -0.43
N GLY A 209 7.45 24.16 -1.72
CA GLY A 209 6.47 23.72 -2.71
C GLY A 209 5.34 24.72 -2.94
N LYS A 210 4.41 24.34 -3.80
CA LYS A 210 3.25 25.18 -4.13
C LYS A 210 2.03 24.30 -4.32
N ILE A 211 0.88 24.81 -3.89
CA ILE A 211 -0.42 24.30 -4.28
C ILE A 211 -0.81 25.00 -5.59
N THR A 212 -1.04 24.22 -6.61
CA THR A 212 -1.49 24.73 -7.90
C THR A 212 -2.98 24.49 -8.05
N LEU A 213 -3.71 25.58 -8.23
CA LEU A 213 -5.15 25.60 -8.46
C LEU A 213 -5.38 25.96 -9.92
N ALA A 214 -6.09 25.13 -10.63
CA ALA A 214 -6.45 25.38 -12.02
C ALA A 214 -7.92 25.03 -12.23
N LYS A 215 -8.59 25.83 -13.08
CA LYS A 215 -9.98 25.59 -13.45
C LYS A 215 -10.16 24.16 -13.99
N ASP A 216 -11.19 23.48 -13.51
CA ASP A 216 -11.57 22.12 -13.91
C ASP A 216 -10.46 21.06 -13.71
N LYS A 217 -9.52 21.31 -12.79
CA LYS A 217 -8.48 20.36 -12.38
C LYS A 217 -8.45 20.22 -10.87
N GLU A 218 -8.04 19.06 -10.42
CA GLU A 218 -7.78 18.84 -9.02
C GLU A 218 -6.62 19.72 -8.52
N PRO A 219 -6.69 20.24 -7.28
CA PRO A 219 -5.55 20.87 -6.65
C PRO A 219 -4.36 19.93 -6.64
N SER A 220 -3.18 20.43 -6.97
CA SER A 220 -1.95 19.64 -7.00
C SER A 220 -0.85 20.29 -6.20
N VAL A 221 -0.04 19.49 -5.53
CA VAL A 221 1.14 19.94 -4.80
C VAL A 221 2.38 19.68 -5.65
N THR A 222 3.26 20.69 -5.70
CA THR A 222 4.58 20.62 -6.35
C THR A 222 5.69 20.86 -5.33
N GLY A 223 6.95 20.72 -5.75
CA GLY A 223 8.10 21.01 -4.90
C GLY A 223 8.51 19.84 -4.02
N VAL A 224 9.19 20.15 -2.93
CA VAL A 224 9.92 19.19 -2.08
C VAL A 224 9.07 18.08 -1.51
N ILE A 225 7.87 18.38 -1.03
CA ILE A 225 6.99 17.36 -0.45
C ILE A 225 6.64 16.27 -1.46
N ARG A 226 6.38 16.65 -2.72
CA ARG A 226 6.12 15.70 -3.79
C ARG A 226 7.36 14.88 -4.15
N ILE A 227 8.52 15.54 -4.26
CA ILE A 227 9.79 14.87 -4.57
C ILE A 227 10.17 13.92 -3.42
N GLY A 228 10.10 14.39 -2.18
CA GLY A 228 10.37 13.59 -0.99
C GLY A 228 9.48 12.35 -0.88
N THR A 229 8.18 12.50 -1.16
CA THR A 229 7.24 11.37 -1.20
C THR A 229 7.62 10.34 -2.26
N GLN A 230 8.06 10.77 -3.46
CA GLN A 230 8.50 9.85 -4.52
C GLN A 230 9.77 9.10 -4.14
N ILE A 231 10.72 9.78 -3.48
CA ILE A 231 11.95 9.15 -2.99
C ILE A 231 11.64 8.14 -1.90
N ALA A 232 10.86 8.53 -0.89
CA ALA A 232 10.45 7.66 0.20
C ALA A 232 9.71 6.41 -0.31
N ASP A 233 8.77 6.59 -1.25
CA ASP A 233 8.06 5.48 -1.92
C ASP A 233 9.05 4.53 -2.61
N ALA A 234 10.02 5.05 -3.38
CA ALA A 234 11.01 4.22 -4.05
C ALA A 234 11.89 3.42 -3.08
N LEU A 235 12.34 4.03 -1.98
CA LEU A 235 13.15 3.36 -0.96
C LEU A 235 12.36 2.28 -0.22
N LEU A 236 11.10 2.57 0.15
CA LEU A 236 10.22 1.59 0.80
C LEU A 236 9.90 0.41 -0.11
N LEU A 237 9.66 0.65 -1.40
CA LEU A 237 9.41 -0.41 -2.36
C LEU A 237 10.61 -1.33 -2.50
N GLN A 238 11.84 -0.81 -2.57
CA GLN A 238 13.07 -1.61 -2.56
C GLN A 238 13.17 -2.47 -1.28
N TYR A 239 12.90 -1.88 -0.12
CA TYR A 239 12.90 -2.61 1.14
C TYR A 239 11.89 -3.76 1.15
N TYR A 240 10.65 -3.51 0.72
CA TYR A 240 9.61 -4.54 0.66
C TYR A 240 9.87 -5.58 -0.44
N GLU A 241 10.54 -5.23 -1.52
CA GLU A 241 10.98 -6.23 -2.52
C GLU A 241 12.03 -7.17 -1.95
N GLY A 242 12.77 -6.73 -0.94
CA GLY A 242 13.78 -7.52 -0.23
C GLY A 242 15.19 -7.24 -0.72
N ASP A 243 15.40 -6.07 -1.28
CA ASP A 243 16.75 -5.62 -1.61
C ASP A 243 17.61 -5.55 -0.34
N PRO A 244 18.89 -5.94 -0.43
CA PRO A 244 19.80 -5.81 0.70
C PRO A 244 19.86 -4.36 1.20
N ILE A 245 19.76 -4.13 2.51
CA ILE A 245 19.76 -2.79 3.13
C ILE A 245 20.97 -1.96 2.70
N ASN A 246 22.12 -2.61 2.50
CA ASN A 246 23.33 -1.92 2.03
C ASN A 246 23.29 -1.48 0.56
N LYS A 247 22.27 -1.88 -0.19
CA LYS A 247 22.02 -1.40 -1.56
C LYS A 247 20.93 -0.32 -1.59
N ILE A 248 19.99 -0.35 -0.66
CA ILE A 248 18.93 0.67 -0.58
C ILE A 248 19.56 2.01 -0.23
N ALA A 249 19.24 3.05 -0.98
CA ALA A 249 19.85 4.37 -0.83
C ALA A 249 21.40 4.31 -0.78
N ASN A 250 21.98 3.38 -1.52
CA ASN A 250 23.43 3.13 -1.53
C ASN A 250 24.03 2.85 -0.13
N GLY A 251 23.22 2.25 0.77
CA GLY A 251 23.60 1.97 2.16
C GLY A 251 23.73 3.20 3.05
N ASN A 252 23.15 4.31 2.66
CA ASN A 252 23.27 5.58 3.40
C ASN A 252 22.26 5.71 4.56
N ILE A 253 21.25 4.86 4.65
CA ILE A 253 20.36 4.78 5.82
C ILE A 253 21.09 3.98 6.90
N LYS A 254 21.37 4.61 8.04
CA LYS A 254 22.26 4.05 9.06
C LYS A 254 21.53 3.48 10.28
N THR A 255 20.33 3.95 10.54
CA THR A 255 19.59 3.61 11.77
C THR A 255 18.12 3.37 11.51
N ASN A 256 17.47 2.62 12.40
CA ASN A 256 16.01 2.42 12.36
C ASN A 256 15.22 3.74 12.52
N LYS A 257 15.82 4.77 13.15
CA LYS A 257 15.20 6.09 13.26
C LYS A 257 15.12 6.80 11.90
N GLU A 258 16.09 6.58 11.05
CA GLU A 258 16.11 7.17 9.70
C GLU A 258 15.15 6.48 8.72
N TRP A 259 14.68 5.27 9.07
CA TRP A 259 13.63 4.56 8.32
C TRP A 259 12.21 5.02 8.71
N LYS A 260 12.01 5.62 9.86
CA LYS A 260 10.71 6.13 10.36
C LYS A 260 10.46 7.57 9.91
#